data_0558bfa0b6ab651ec2658331df023187
#
_entry.id   0558bfa0b6ab651ec2658331df023187
#
_cell.length_a   1.000
_cell.length_b   1.000
_cell.length_c   1.000
_cell.angle_alpha   90.00
_cell.angle_beta   90.00
_cell.angle_gamma   90.00
#
_symmetry.space_group_name_H-M   'P 1'
#
loop_
_entity.id
_entity.type
_entity.pdbx_description
1 polymer ?
#
loop_
_entity_poly.entity_id
_entity_poly.type
_entity_poly.pdbx_seq_one_letter_code
_entity_poly.pdbx_strand_id
1 'polypeptide(L)'
;MTGTVLTNNGLALITKLVAAKATLEFSRVAVGTGKVPQGVDPQAMINLNAYKMDAQISSYGVSPDQEDVAYIVTQVSSIGVSAGFAVTEGGVFANDPDKGEILFAYLDLTEDPQYVYAETDSISKFVEITFNVLIG
;
A
#
# COMPACT_ATOMS: atom_id res chain seq x y z
N MET A 1 7.93 5.47 -13.49
CA MET A 1 7.64 4.03 -13.38
C MET A 1 6.80 3.79 -12.14
N THR A 2 5.66 3.13 -12.33
CA THR A 2 4.83 2.73 -11.21
C THR A 2 5.37 1.44 -10.61
N GLY A 3 5.16 1.23 -9.35
CA GLY A 3 5.57 0.01 -8.68
C GLY A 3 5.54 0.17 -7.17
N THR A 4 5.61 -0.96 -6.51
CA THR A 4 5.63 -1.00 -5.04
C THR A 4 7.08 -1.08 -4.58
N VAL A 5 7.46 -0.24 -3.64
CA VAL A 5 8.79 -0.28 -3.02
C VAL A 5 8.65 -0.55 -1.53
N LEU A 6 9.57 -1.35 -1.01
CA LEU A 6 9.71 -1.54 0.42
C LEU A 6 10.36 -0.27 0.99
N THR A 7 9.74 0.33 2.01
CA THR A 7 10.29 1.55 2.59
C THR A 7 11.49 1.24 3.48
N ASN A 8 12.27 2.27 3.80
CA ASN A 8 13.38 2.13 4.73
C ASN A 8 12.91 1.61 6.09
N ASN A 9 11.79 2.13 6.59
CA ASN A 9 11.19 1.65 7.84
C ASN A 9 10.69 0.21 7.72
N GLY A 10 10.17 -0.16 6.56
CA GLY A 10 9.74 -1.54 6.30
C GLY A 10 10.92 -2.50 6.32
N LEU A 11 12.03 -2.14 5.68
CA LEU A 11 13.24 -2.96 5.69
C LEU A 11 13.79 -3.11 7.10
N ALA A 12 13.83 -2.02 7.87
CA ALA A 12 14.28 -2.06 9.25
C ALA A 12 13.39 -2.95 10.12
N LEU A 13 12.07 -2.93 9.87
CA LEU A 13 11.13 -3.79 10.58
C LEU A 13 11.39 -5.26 10.27
N ILE A 14 11.58 -5.61 8.99
CA ILE A 14 11.88 -6.99 8.59
C ILE A 14 13.15 -7.48 9.31
N THR A 15 14.20 -6.67 9.30
CA THR A 15 15.45 -7.00 9.97
C THR A 15 15.25 -7.28 11.46
N LYS A 16 14.47 -6.43 12.11
CA LYS A 16 14.14 -6.57 13.53
C LYS A 16 13.35 -7.86 13.81
N LEU A 17 12.34 -8.14 12.97
CA LEU A 17 11.49 -9.31 13.16
C LEU A 17 12.26 -10.61 12.90
N VAL A 18 13.15 -10.63 11.92
CA VAL A 18 14.02 -11.79 11.67
C VAL A 18 14.89 -12.06 12.87
N ALA A 19 15.52 -11.04 13.43
CA ALA A 19 16.37 -11.19 14.61
C ALA A 19 15.61 -11.68 15.83
N ALA A 20 14.36 -11.26 16.00
CA ALA A 20 13.52 -11.64 17.12
C ALA A 20 12.72 -12.92 16.85
N LYS A 21 12.79 -13.48 15.64
CA LYS A 21 11.96 -14.62 15.21
C LYS A 21 10.48 -14.34 15.41
N ALA A 22 10.07 -13.10 15.14
CA ALA A 22 8.69 -12.64 15.30
C ALA A 22 7.99 -12.57 13.96
N THR A 23 6.67 -12.51 13.99
CA THR A 23 5.81 -12.50 12.82
C THR A 23 5.55 -11.06 12.37
N LEU A 24 5.58 -10.82 11.05
CA LEU A 24 5.16 -9.55 10.46
C LEU A 24 3.63 -9.45 10.53
N GLU A 25 3.15 -8.32 11.05
CA GLU A 25 1.70 -8.06 11.14
C GLU A 25 1.37 -6.78 10.39
N PHE A 26 0.56 -6.89 9.34
CA PHE A 26 0.03 -5.72 8.65
C PHE A 26 -1.11 -5.12 9.47
N SER A 27 -1.06 -3.81 9.67
CA SER A 27 -2.08 -3.11 10.44
C SER A 27 -3.22 -2.59 9.56
N ARG A 28 -2.89 -2.08 8.37
CA ARG A 28 -3.88 -1.58 7.42
C ARG A 28 -3.25 -1.32 6.07
N VAL A 29 -4.11 -1.17 5.07
CA VAL A 29 -3.73 -0.69 3.74
C VAL A 29 -4.54 0.57 3.48
N ALA A 30 -3.91 1.57 2.90
CA ALA A 30 -4.55 2.84 2.62
C ALA A 30 -4.22 3.31 1.21
N VAL A 31 -5.07 4.16 0.67
CA VAL A 31 -4.87 4.77 -0.64
C VAL A 31 -4.97 6.28 -0.54
N GLY A 32 -4.35 6.97 -1.48
CA GLY A 32 -4.31 8.41 -1.49
C GLY A 32 -4.35 9.00 -2.89
N THR A 33 -4.45 10.32 -2.93
CA THR A 33 -4.53 11.10 -4.17
C THR A 33 -3.27 11.93 -4.41
N GLY A 34 -2.23 11.69 -3.62
CA GLY A 34 -0.96 12.41 -3.75
C GLY A 34 0.06 11.64 -4.57
N LYS A 35 1.29 12.12 -4.47
CA LYS A 35 2.44 11.51 -5.15
C LYS A 35 3.69 11.76 -4.30
N VAL A 36 4.76 11.04 -4.63
CA VAL A 36 6.05 11.27 -3.99
C VAL A 36 6.48 12.70 -4.26
N PRO A 37 6.83 13.48 -3.22
CA PRO A 37 7.31 14.85 -3.43
C PRO A 37 8.57 14.87 -4.30
N GLN A 38 8.75 15.93 -5.08
CA GLN A 38 9.91 16.06 -5.95
C GLN A 38 11.20 15.98 -5.15
N GLY A 39 12.12 15.16 -5.64
CA GLY A 39 13.42 14.98 -4.98
C GLY A 39 13.43 13.98 -3.82
N VAL A 40 12.28 13.40 -3.50
CA VAL A 40 12.18 12.40 -2.42
C VAL A 40 12.24 11.00 -3.03
N ASP A 41 13.06 10.12 -2.44
CA ASP A 41 13.11 8.72 -2.81
C ASP A 41 11.85 8.04 -2.26
N PRO A 42 11.09 7.29 -3.07
CA PRO A 42 9.92 6.56 -2.58
C PRO A 42 10.22 5.65 -1.38
N GLN A 43 11.42 5.09 -1.29
CA GLN A 43 11.82 4.27 -0.14
C GLN A 43 11.90 5.07 1.16
N ALA A 44 12.06 6.38 1.08
CA ALA A 44 12.12 7.26 2.24
C ALA A 44 10.75 7.74 2.71
N MET A 45 9.68 7.35 2.02
CA MET A 45 8.33 7.73 2.43
C MET A 45 7.99 7.12 3.79
N ILE A 46 7.38 7.93 4.65
CA ILE A 46 6.95 7.49 5.98
C ILE A 46 5.42 7.51 6.13
N ASN A 47 4.74 8.03 5.13
CA ASN A 47 3.27 8.07 5.08
C ASN A 47 2.86 8.36 3.63
N LEU A 48 1.56 8.24 3.34
CA LEU A 48 1.02 8.73 2.07
C LEU A 48 1.11 10.25 2.04
N ASN A 49 1.33 10.80 0.86
CA ASN A 49 1.43 12.26 0.72
C ASN A 49 0.04 12.94 0.84
N ALA A 50 -1.01 12.25 0.41
CA ALA A 50 -2.37 12.75 0.52
C ALA A 50 -3.33 11.59 0.79
N TYR A 51 -3.33 11.09 2.02
CA TYR A 51 -4.21 10.00 2.45
C TYR A 51 -5.67 10.31 2.11
N LYS A 52 -6.38 9.34 1.58
CA LYS A 52 -7.80 9.48 1.24
C LYS A 52 -8.67 8.53 2.04
N MET A 53 -8.37 7.24 2.01
CA MET A 53 -9.17 6.24 2.74
C MET A 53 -8.41 4.93 2.88
N ASP A 54 -8.88 4.09 3.79
CA ASP A 54 -8.36 2.75 3.93
C ASP A 54 -8.96 1.82 2.89
N ALA A 55 -8.19 0.78 2.53
CA ALA A 55 -8.63 -0.31 1.68
C ALA A 55 -8.75 -1.58 2.49
N GLN A 56 -9.41 -2.59 1.93
CA GLN A 56 -9.55 -3.90 2.56
C GLN A 56 -8.57 -4.89 1.93
N ILE A 57 -7.86 -5.66 2.75
CA ILE A 57 -7.01 -6.73 2.25
C ILE A 57 -7.92 -7.93 1.94
N SER A 58 -7.90 -8.38 0.69
CA SER A 58 -8.68 -9.55 0.27
C SER A 58 -7.85 -10.82 0.24
N SER A 59 -6.57 -10.74 -0.09
CA SER A 59 -5.67 -11.88 -0.03
C SER A 59 -4.21 -11.43 -0.01
N TYR A 60 -3.33 -12.32 0.40
CA TYR A 60 -1.89 -12.07 0.37
C TYR A 60 -1.13 -13.39 0.32
N GLY A 61 0.10 -13.35 -0.13
CA GLY A 61 0.93 -14.55 -0.23
C GLY A 61 2.23 -14.30 -0.98
N VAL A 62 2.85 -15.39 -1.38
CA VAL A 62 4.09 -15.35 -2.18
C VAL A 62 3.72 -15.46 -3.64
N SER A 63 4.34 -14.63 -4.49
CA SER A 63 4.10 -14.68 -5.93
C SER A 63 4.42 -16.06 -6.48
N PRO A 64 3.54 -16.65 -7.32
CA PRO A 64 3.83 -17.95 -7.93
C PRO A 64 5.01 -17.93 -8.90
N ASP A 65 5.37 -16.75 -9.40
CA ASP A 65 6.45 -16.62 -10.38
C ASP A 65 7.79 -16.24 -9.77
N GLN A 66 7.78 -15.61 -8.58
CA GLN A 66 8.99 -15.10 -7.92
C GLN A 66 8.91 -15.32 -6.42
N GLU A 67 9.81 -16.13 -5.89
CA GLU A 67 9.79 -16.50 -4.46
C GLU A 67 10.13 -15.35 -3.53
N ASP A 68 10.77 -14.29 -4.02
CA ASP A 68 11.17 -13.12 -3.24
C ASP A 68 10.19 -11.96 -3.35
N VAL A 69 9.06 -12.17 -4.01
CA VAL A 69 7.99 -11.16 -4.13
C VAL A 69 6.77 -11.60 -3.33
N ALA A 70 6.34 -10.75 -2.40
CA ALA A 70 5.08 -10.91 -1.70
C ALA A 70 4.01 -10.10 -2.43
N TYR A 71 2.80 -10.64 -2.53
CA TYR A 71 1.68 -9.89 -3.06
C TYR A 71 0.63 -9.64 -2.00
N ILE A 72 -0.02 -8.49 -2.08
CA ILE A 72 -1.14 -8.12 -1.21
C ILE A 72 -2.22 -7.56 -2.13
N VAL A 73 -3.34 -8.26 -2.22
CA VAL A 73 -4.48 -7.83 -3.03
C VAL A 73 -5.45 -7.09 -2.15
N THR A 74 -5.81 -5.89 -2.55
CA THR A 74 -6.70 -5.04 -1.76
C THR A 74 -7.87 -4.56 -2.60
N GLN A 75 -8.95 -4.21 -1.92
CA GLN A 75 -10.14 -3.64 -2.54
C GLN A 75 -10.46 -2.29 -1.91
N VAL A 76 -10.69 -1.29 -2.75
CA VAL A 76 -11.16 0.03 -2.33
C VAL A 76 -12.63 0.12 -2.69
N SER A 77 -13.49 0.14 -1.68
CA SER A 77 -14.95 0.17 -1.87
C SER A 77 -15.43 1.57 -2.21
N SER A 78 -16.45 1.67 -3.07
CA SER A 78 -17.12 2.93 -3.34
C SER A 78 -18.15 3.30 -2.26
N ILE A 79 -18.41 2.40 -1.30
CA ILE A 79 -19.38 2.66 -0.22
C ILE A 79 -18.91 3.87 0.60
N GLY A 80 -19.78 4.87 0.73
CA GLY A 80 -19.46 6.10 1.45
C GLY A 80 -18.70 7.14 0.64
N VAL A 81 -18.39 6.84 -0.62
CA VAL A 81 -17.69 7.79 -1.50
C VAL A 81 -18.74 8.71 -2.14
N SER A 82 -18.70 9.99 -1.77
CA SER A 82 -19.65 10.98 -2.29
C SER A 82 -19.23 11.54 -3.66
N ALA A 83 -17.92 11.66 -3.90
CA ALA A 83 -17.38 12.11 -5.16
C ALA A 83 -16.22 11.20 -5.55
N GLY A 84 -16.19 10.75 -6.80
CA GLY A 84 -15.14 9.87 -7.29
C GLY A 84 -13.77 10.55 -7.26
N PHE A 85 -12.71 9.74 -7.22
CA PHE A 85 -11.34 10.25 -7.19
C PHE A 85 -10.38 9.24 -7.82
N ALA A 86 -9.24 9.73 -8.25
CA ALA A 86 -8.17 8.88 -8.79
C ALA A 86 -7.21 8.50 -7.67
N VAL A 87 -6.97 7.21 -7.50
CA VAL A 87 -5.96 6.70 -6.59
C VAL A 87 -4.61 6.77 -7.29
N THR A 88 -3.70 7.56 -6.78
CA THR A 88 -2.37 7.76 -7.35
C THR A 88 -1.26 7.27 -6.44
N GLU A 89 -1.59 6.86 -5.21
CA GLU A 89 -0.63 6.28 -4.26
C GLU A 89 -1.34 5.29 -3.37
N GLY A 90 -0.57 4.33 -2.87
CA GLY A 90 -1.05 3.36 -1.90
C GLY A 90 0.02 3.03 -0.89
N GLY A 91 -0.40 2.57 0.27
CA GLY A 91 0.52 2.20 1.33
C GLY A 91 0.06 1.00 2.12
N VAL A 92 1.00 0.14 2.44
CA VAL A 92 0.80 -0.97 3.37
C VAL A 92 1.47 -0.59 4.67
N PHE A 93 0.73 -0.63 5.75
CA PHE A 93 1.23 -0.29 7.08
C PHE A 93 1.38 -1.57 7.91
N ALA A 94 2.35 -1.57 8.79
CA ALA A 94 2.65 -2.71 9.65
C ALA A 94 3.04 -2.23 11.04
N ASN A 95 2.92 -3.11 12.02
CA ASN A 95 3.23 -2.80 13.40
C ASN A 95 4.70 -3.07 13.70
N ASP A 96 5.41 -2.01 14.12
CA ASP A 96 6.77 -2.12 14.63
C ASP A 96 6.69 -2.14 16.16
N PRO A 97 7.29 -3.14 16.82
CA PRO A 97 7.19 -3.26 18.28
C PRO A 97 7.75 -2.09 19.05
N ASP A 98 8.65 -1.30 18.44
CA ASP A 98 9.26 -0.14 19.10
C ASP A 98 8.66 1.19 18.66
N LYS A 99 8.23 1.28 17.39
CA LYS A 99 7.77 2.54 16.81
C LYS A 99 6.26 2.64 16.63
N GLY A 100 5.54 1.53 16.79
CA GLY A 100 4.13 1.47 16.47
C GLY A 100 3.90 1.26 14.98
N GLU A 101 2.81 1.78 14.46
CA GLU A 101 2.48 1.62 13.04
C GLU A 101 3.46 2.41 12.16
N ILE A 102 4.06 1.73 11.18
CA ILE A 102 4.95 2.36 10.21
C ILE A 102 4.48 2.04 8.79
N LEU A 103 4.87 2.87 7.84
CA LEU A 103 4.64 2.57 6.42
C LEU A 103 5.65 1.51 5.99
N PHE A 104 5.14 0.33 5.66
CA PHE A 104 5.95 -0.83 5.28
C PHE A 104 6.32 -0.80 3.81
N ALA A 105 5.36 -0.49 2.95
CA ALA A 105 5.56 -0.44 1.50
C ALA A 105 4.76 0.70 0.89
N TYR A 106 5.29 1.31 -0.15
CA TYR A 106 4.67 2.44 -0.85
C TYR A 106 4.48 2.08 -2.32
N LEU A 107 3.29 2.33 -2.84
CA LEU A 107 2.95 2.09 -4.25
C LEU A 107 2.69 3.42 -4.93
N ASP A 108 3.47 3.69 -5.99
CA ASP A 108 3.27 4.85 -6.86
C ASP A 108 2.40 4.45 -8.04
N LEU A 109 1.23 5.07 -8.15
CA LEU A 109 0.26 4.83 -9.22
C LEU A 109 0.08 6.06 -10.11
N THR A 110 1.02 7.00 -10.08
CA THR A 110 0.88 8.25 -10.85
C THR A 110 0.83 8.01 -12.36
N GLU A 111 1.50 6.94 -12.85
CA GLU A 111 1.49 6.60 -14.28
C GLU A 111 0.30 5.72 -14.67
N ASP A 112 -0.37 5.10 -13.70
CA ASP A 112 -1.52 4.22 -13.94
C ASP A 112 -2.55 4.40 -12.82
N PRO A 113 -3.17 5.58 -12.70
CA PRO A 113 -4.12 5.83 -11.63
C PRO A 113 -5.32 4.90 -11.70
N GLN A 114 -5.81 4.51 -10.53
CA GLN A 114 -7.00 3.68 -10.41
C GLN A 114 -8.15 4.54 -9.91
N TYR A 115 -9.26 4.57 -10.62
CA TYR A 115 -10.37 5.47 -10.30
C TYR A 115 -11.38 4.79 -9.39
N VAL A 116 -11.73 5.43 -8.27
CA VAL A 116 -12.81 5.01 -7.38
C VAL A 116 -14.01 5.88 -7.67
N TYR A 117 -15.11 5.25 -8.08
CA TYR A 117 -16.33 5.96 -8.44
C TYR A 117 -17.15 6.31 -7.19
N ALA A 118 -18.03 7.32 -7.31
CA ALA A 118 -18.95 7.65 -6.24
C ALA A 118 -19.93 6.49 -6.02
N GLU A 119 -20.39 6.34 -4.79
CA GLU A 119 -21.34 5.26 -4.43
C GLU A 119 -22.60 5.29 -5.27
N THR A 120 -23.05 6.49 -5.65
CA THR A 120 -24.25 6.67 -6.48
C THR A 120 -24.06 6.30 -7.94
N ASP A 121 -22.82 6.16 -8.40
CA ASP A 121 -22.54 5.74 -9.76
C ASP A 121 -22.75 4.24 -9.89
N SER A 122 -23.29 3.81 -11.03
CA SER A 122 -23.60 2.40 -11.28
C SER A 122 -22.48 1.66 -12.00
N ILE A 123 -21.29 2.29 -12.17
CA ILE A 123 -20.24 1.75 -13.00
C ILE A 123 -19.45 0.65 -12.27
N SER A 124 -19.01 0.91 -11.06
CA SER A 124 -18.21 -0.05 -10.29
C SER A 124 -18.40 0.17 -8.79
N LYS A 125 -18.43 -0.92 -8.03
CA LYS A 125 -18.59 -0.88 -6.57
C LYS A 125 -17.28 -0.92 -5.82
N PHE A 126 -16.20 -1.32 -6.47
CA PHE A 126 -14.87 -1.32 -5.87
C PHE A 126 -13.82 -1.34 -6.96
N VAL A 127 -12.60 -1.01 -6.56
CA VAL A 127 -11.41 -1.14 -7.39
C VAL A 127 -10.42 -2.05 -6.67
N GLU A 128 -9.76 -2.93 -7.42
CA GLU A 128 -8.76 -3.84 -6.87
C GLU A 128 -7.37 -3.26 -7.12
N ILE A 129 -6.55 -3.23 -6.08
CA ILE A 129 -5.18 -2.75 -6.16
C ILE A 129 -4.26 -3.81 -5.55
N THR A 130 -3.28 -4.27 -6.32
CA THR A 130 -2.33 -5.27 -5.88
C THR A 130 -0.97 -4.64 -5.63
N PHE A 131 -0.44 -4.88 -4.44
CA PHE A 131 0.92 -4.50 -4.07
C PHE A 131 1.83 -5.70 -4.26
N ASN A 132 2.85 -5.56 -5.11
CA ASN A 132 3.87 -6.59 -5.28
C ASN A 132 5.16 -6.07 -4.67
N VAL A 133 5.56 -6.62 -3.55
CA VAL A 133 6.68 -6.14 -2.76
C VAL A 133 7.86 -7.09 -2.92
N LEU A 134 8.94 -6.61 -3.50
CA LEU A 134 10.19 -7.36 -3.61
C LEU A 134 10.93 -7.28 -2.27
N ILE A 135 11.15 -8.42 -1.65
CA ILE A 135 11.82 -8.54 -0.36
C ILE A 135 13.11 -9.32 -0.59
N GLY A 136 14.20 -8.62 -0.78
CA GLY A 136 15.43 -9.35 -1.01
C GLY A 136 16.56 -8.54 -1.60
#